data_5cc383917add8adcc7871b0ab3f054b9
#
_entry.id   5cc383917add8adcc7871b0ab3f054b9
#
_cell.length_a   1.000
_cell.length_b   1.000
_cell.length_c   1.000
_cell.angle_alpha   90.00
_cell.angle_beta   90.00
_cell.angle_gamma   90.00
#
_symmetry.space_group_name_H-M   'P 1'
#
loop_
_entity.id
_entity.type
_entity.pdbx_description
1 polymer ?
#
loop_
_entity_poly.entity_id
_entity_poly.type
_entity_poly.pdbx_seq_one_letter_code
_entity_poly.pdbx_strand_id
1 'polypeptide(L)'
;MNKTNLRFWILVSIVAISGFSQGMLLPLIAVIFEKSGVSPSLNGLNATALYIGILLVSPFMEMPLRKYGYKPVIIYGGGLVIVSLALFPLWETFWFWFALRVLIGIGDHSLHFATQTWITSSAPADKRGRNISLYGLFFGIGFASGPLMTPLVNVNQSLPFIVSSILCFIGWIFVFMLKNERPEQEAGINSFLSTIKQFKKALKYGWVAFLPPFSYGFLESSLNGSFPVYALRMDINVTNVSMLLTAFAAGSIITSLPLGILSDKYGRRNILMSILFLGFISFTAAIFLEHSFIGLFVVFLISGMIVGSTFSLGISYMTDLLPKTLLPAGNLLCGIFFSLGSLSGPIIGGLFIKFVENVSFFYIISTMLLTLSIIIFTFGKKTNLVFEQQS
;
A
#
# COMPACT_ATOMS: atom_id res chain seq x y z
N MET A 1 11.28 -24.93 18.85
CA MET A 1 11.27 -24.10 17.64
C MET A 1 12.66 -23.52 17.44
N ASN A 2 13.28 -23.65 16.28
CA ASN A 2 14.63 -23.15 16.02
C ASN A 2 14.61 -21.61 16.14
N LYS A 3 15.63 -20.97 16.74
CA LYS A 3 15.66 -19.51 17.00
C LYS A 3 15.40 -18.67 15.73
N THR A 4 15.86 -19.15 14.59
CA THR A 4 15.64 -18.51 13.27
C THR A 4 14.15 -18.51 12.86
N ASN A 5 13.44 -19.61 13.13
CA ASN A 5 12.01 -19.72 12.84
C ASN A 5 11.17 -18.82 13.75
N LEU A 6 11.51 -18.74 15.06
CA LEU A 6 10.82 -17.86 15.99
C LEU A 6 10.94 -16.39 15.57
N ARG A 7 12.15 -15.93 15.21
CA ARG A 7 12.39 -14.57 14.71
C ARG A 7 11.52 -14.28 13.47
N PHE A 8 11.55 -15.18 12.49
CA PHE A 8 10.77 -15.00 11.26
C PHE A 8 9.28 -14.81 11.55
N TRP A 9 8.68 -15.66 12.40
CA TRP A 9 7.26 -15.57 12.70
C TRP A 9 6.89 -14.32 13.52
N ILE A 10 7.77 -13.88 14.44
CA ILE A 10 7.56 -12.60 15.13
C ILE A 10 7.55 -11.43 14.14
N LEU A 11 8.53 -11.38 13.21
CA LEU A 11 8.62 -10.30 12.23
C LEU A 11 7.41 -10.28 11.28
N VAL A 12 6.97 -11.44 10.83
CA VAL A 12 5.80 -11.58 9.96
C VAL A 12 4.50 -11.19 10.69
N SER A 13 4.36 -11.55 11.98
CA SER A 13 3.20 -11.16 12.78
C SER A 13 3.12 -9.63 12.97
N ILE A 14 4.26 -8.97 13.19
CA ILE A 14 4.32 -7.52 13.33
C ILE A 14 3.89 -6.83 12.03
N VAL A 15 4.31 -7.36 10.91
CA VAL A 15 3.91 -6.84 9.59
C VAL A 15 2.43 -7.02 9.33
N ALA A 16 1.84 -8.13 9.74
CA ALA A 16 0.39 -8.32 9.66
C ALA A 16 -0.37 -7.27 10.49
N ILE A 17 0.12 -6.96 11.68
CA ILE A 17 -0.46 -5.96 12.58
C ILE A 17 -0.29 -4.54 12.00
N SER A 18 0.85 -4.24 11.39
CA SER A 18 1.06 -2.98 10.67
C SER A 18 0.10 -2.84 9.49
N GLY A 19 -0.03 -3.89 8.66
CA GLY A 19 -1.03 -3.94 7.59
C GLY A 19 -2.44 -3.67 8.09
N PHE A 20 -2.82 -4.31 9.21
CA PHE A 20 -4.11 -4.10 9.86
C PHE A 20 -4.33 -2.63 10.27
N SER A 21 -3.35 -1.99 10.90
CA SER A 21 -3.41 -0.59 11.29
C SER A 21 -3.59 0.34 10.08
N GLN A 22 -2.84 0.13 9.00
CA GLN A 22 -2.94 0.91 7.77
C GLN A 22 -4.30 0.72 7.09
N GLY A 23 -4.75 -0.53 6.91
CA GLY A 23 -6.02 -0.85 6.29
C GLY A 23 -7.23 -0.31 7.06
N MET A 24 -7.12 -0.16 8.39
CA MET A 24 -8.15 0.43 9.24
C MET A 24 -8.19 1.96 9.14
N LEU A 25 -7.03 2.62 9.24
CA LEU A 25 -6.97 4.08 9.45
C LEU A 25 -7.57 4.89 8.31
N LEU A 26 -7.34 4.49 7.06
CA LEU A 26 -7.82 5.25 5.91
C LEU A 26 -9.36 5.31 5.87
N PRO A 27 -10.09 4.18 5.85
CA PRO A 27 -11.55 4.19 5.80
C PRO A 27 -12.18 4.67 7.11
N LEU A 28 -11.59 4.37 8.26
CA LEU A 28 -12.10 4.79 9.56
C LEU A 28 -12.17 6.33 9.67
N ILE A 29 -11.06 7.01 9.39
CA ILE A 29 -11.01 8.47 9.50
C ILE A 29 -11.88 9.11 8.42
N ALA A 30 -11.93 8.53 7.20
CA ALA A 30 -12.82 8.99 6.15
C ALA A 30 -14.29 8.99 6.59
N VAL A 31 -14.73 7.90 7.24
CA VAL A 31 -16.09 7.76 7.80
C VAL A 31 -16.35 8.76 8.93
N ILE A 32 -15.41 8.91 9.86
CA ILE A 32 -15.58 9.83 11.00
C ILE A 32 -15.70 11.27 10.51
N PHE A 33 -14.80 11.69 9.61
CA PHE A 33 -14.83 13.05 9.06
C PHE A 33 -16.10 13.34 8.25
N GLU A 34 -16.59 12.38 7.46
CA GLU A 34 -17.86 12.56 6.75
C GLU A 34 -19.02 12.70 7.72
N LYS A 35 -19.11 11.85 8.77
CA LYS A 35 -20.14 11.98 9.82
C LYS A 35 -20.06 13.29 10.61
N SER A 36 -18.85 13.86 10.76
CA SER A 36 -18.62 15.15 11.43
C SER A 36 -18.80 16.35 10.51
N GLY A 37 -19.21 16.17 9.24
CA GLY A 37 -19.45 17.24 8.29
C GLY A 37 -18.18 17.89 7.72
N VAL A 38 -17.02 17.24 7.85
CA VAL A 38 -15.77 17.71 7.22
C VAL A 38 -15.89 17.57 5.71
N SER A 39 -15.51 18.61 4.96
CA SER A 39 -15.63 18.56 3.49
C SER A 39 -14.81 17.42 2.88
N PRO A 40 -15.28 16.79 1.79
CA PRO A 40 -14.57 15.68 1.15
C PRO A 40 -13.14 16.04 0.70
N SER A 41 -12.91 17.28 0.29
CA SER A 41 -11.58 17.76 -0.09
C SER A 41 -10.61 17.82 1.10
N LEU A 42 -11.07 18.24 2.28
CA LEU A 42 -10.27 18.21 3.51
C LEU A 42 -10.05 16.77 3.98
N ASN A 43 -11.09 15.92 3.89
CA ASN A 43 -10.95 14.51 4.19
C ASN A 43 -9.88 13.84 3.30
N GLY A 44 -9.91 14.08 1.99
CA GLY A 44 -8.88 13.64 1.05
C GLY A 44 -7.49 14.18 1.39
N LEU A 45 -7.39 15.46 1.77
CA LEU A 45 -6.11 16.04 2.22
C LEU A 45 -5.58 15.32 3.47
N ASN A 46 -6.42 15.06 4.46
CA ASN A 46 -6.01 14.34 5.67
C ASN A 46 -5.52 12.91 5.35
N ALA A 47 -6.13 12.23 4.37
CA ALA A 47 -5.70 10.91 3.94
C ALA A 47 -4.25 10.88 3.42
N THR A 48 -3.76 11.99 2.85
CA THR A 48 -2.38 12.08 2.35
C THR A 48 -1.31 12.11 3.44
N ALA A 49 -1.67 12.47 4.66
CA ALA A 49 -0.72 12.67 5.76
C ALA A 49 0.14 11.43 6.04
N LEU A 50 -0.43 10.22 5.95
CA LEU A 50 0.29 8.96 6.08
C LEU A 50 1.44 8.87 5.07
N TYR A 51 1.15 9.12 3.80
CA TYR A 51 2.13 9.01 2.71
C TYR A 51 3.18 10.14 2.75
N ILE A 52 2.80 11.31 3.23
CA ILE A 52 3.76 12.40 3.54
C ILE A 52 4.77 11.91 4.58
N GLY A 53 4.33 11.26 5.65
CA GLY A 53 5.22 10.67 6.66
C GLY A 53 6.18 9.64 6.08
N ILE A 54 5.68 8.74 5.23
CA ILE A 54 6.48 7.74 4.52
C ILE A 54 7.55 8.41 3.65
N LEU A 55 7.18 9.39 2.83
CA LEU A 55 8.11 10.07 1.93
C LEU A 55 9.17 10.87 2.69
N LEU A 56 8.79 11.53 3.78
CA LEU A 56 9.73 12.31 4.59
C LEU A 56 10.82 11.45 5.23
N VAL A 57 10.47 10.26 5.70
CA VAL A 57 11.42 9.40 6.41
C VAL A 57 12.21 8.47 5.50
N SER A 58 11.67 8.09 4.35
CA SER A 58 12.27 7.12 3.43
C SER A 58 13.75 7.36 3.12
N PRO A 59 14.22 8.58 2.82
CA PRO A 59 15.63 8.81 2.49
C PRO A 59 16.60 8.60 3.66
N PHE A 60 16.07 8.61 4.89
CA PHE A 60 16.88 8.57 6.11
C PHE A 60 16.94 7.19 6.77
N MET A 61 16.20 6.19 6.27
CA MET A 61 16.02 4.90 6.94
C MET A 61 17.27 4.04 7.03
N GLU A 62 18.16 4.17 6.07
CA GLU A 62 19.38 3.36 6.03
C GLU A 62 20.34 3.68 7.18
N MET A 63 20.46 4.96 7.54
CA MET A 63 21.39 5.43 8.58
C MET A 63 21.05 4.87 9.99
N PRO A 64 19.81 5.00 10.50
CA PRO A 64 19.44 4.40 11.79
C PRO A 64 19.59 2.88 11.80
N LEU A 65 19.26 2.22 10.68
CA LEU A 65 19.35 0.77 10.55
C LEU A 65 20.80 0.28 10.69
N ARG A 66 21.75 0.94 10.03
CA ARG A 66 23.19 0.62 10.14
C ARG A 66 23.75 0.95 11.52
N LYS A 67 23.36 2.08 12.09
CA LYS A 67 23.90 2.55 13.39
C LYS A 67 23.38 1.75 14.57
N TYR A 68 22.06 1.52 14.63
CA TYR A 68 21.40 0.93 15.79
C TYR A 68 21.02 -0.53 15.59
N GLY A 69 20.90 -1.01 14.35
CA GLY A 69 20.44 -2.36 14.01
C GLY A 69 18.94 -2.45 13.79
N TYR A 70 18.46 -3.63 13.43
CA TYR A 70 17.08 -3.87 13.05
C TYR A 70 16.09 -3.69 14.20
N LYS A 71 16.38 -4.33 15.36
CA LYS A 71 15.47 -4.36 16.50
C LYS A 71 15.09 -2.96 17.03
N PRO A 72 16.03 -2.04 17.30
CA PRO A 72 15.69 -0.70 17.78
C PRO A 72 14.82 0.07 16.78
N VAL A 73 15.08 -0.02 15.48
CA VAL A 73 14.28 0.67 14.45
C VAL A 73 12.85 0.16 14.46
N ILE A 74 12.64 -1.16 14.60
CA ILE A 74 11.30 -1.77 14.70
C ILE A 74 10.61 -1.32 15.99
N ILE A 75 11.34 -1.28 17.13
CA ILE A 75 10.77 -0.86 18.42
C ILE A 75 10.31 0.61 18.35
N TYR A 76 11.15 1.52 17.88
CA TYR A 76 10.80 2.93 17.78
C TYR A 76 9.69 3.17 16.76
N GLY A 77 9.76 2.52 15.58
CA GLY A 77 8.71 2.63 14.55
C GLY A 77 7.36 2.11 15.05
N GLY A 78 7.32 0.90 15.60
CA GLY A 78 6.10 0.33 16.17
C GLY A 78 5.56 1.09 17.37
N GLY A 79 6.44 1.54 18.28
CA GLY A 79 6.08 2.39 19.41
C GLY A 79 5.44 3.70 18.97
N LEU A 80 5.97 4.34 17.92
CA LEU A 80 5.41 5.57 17.36
C LEU A 80 4.00 5.35 16.80
N VAL A 81 3.77 4.22 16.10
CA VAL A 81 2.43 3.85 15.61
C VAL A 81 1.45 3.64 16.76
N ILE A 82 1.84 2.84 17.78
CA ILE A 82 0.99 2.51 18.92
C ILE A 82 0.59 3.77 19.70
N VAL A 83 1.56 4.61 20.03
CA VAL A 83 1.31 5.86 20.75
C VAL A 83 0.43 6.79 19.93
N SER A 84 0.70 6.95 18.63
CA SER A 84 -0.13 7.78 17.78
C SER A 84 -1.55 7.28 17.69
N LEU A 85 -1.79 5.94 17.58
CA LEU A 85 -3.13 5.36 17.61
C LEU A 85 -3.86 5.64 18.93
N ALA A 86 -3.15 5.50 20.08
CA ALA A 86 -3.72 5.76 21.39
C ALA A 86 -4.08 7.25 21.62
N LEU A 87 -3.44 8.17 20.89
CA LEU A 87 -3.66 9.60 21.02
C LEU A 87 -4.86 10.12 20.20
N PHE A 88 -5.35 9.40 19.18
CA PHE A 88 -6.47 9.87 18.36
C PHE A 88 -7.71 10.26 19.16
N PRO A 89 -8.13 9.51 20.22
CA PRO A 89 -9.31 9.85 21.00
C PRO A 89 -9.18 11.13 21.86
N LEU A 90 -7.97 11.64 22.06
CA LEU A 90 -7.75 12.76 23.00
C LEU A 90 -8.22 14.08 22.45
N TRP A 91 -8.10 14.31 21.15
CA TRP A 91 -8.44 15.60 20.56
C TRP A 91 -8.87 15.46 19.10
N GLU A 92 -10.17 15.58 18.87
CA GLU A 92 -10.79 15.39 17.55
C GLU A 92 -10.67 16.67 16.70
N THR A 93 -9.45 17.04 16.32
CA THR A 93 -9.21 18.16 15.42
C THR A 93 -8.46 17.71 14.17
N PHE A 94 -8.76 18.37 13.04
CA PHE A 94 -8.17 18.05 11.75
C PHE A 94 -6.63 18.03 11.79
N TRP A 95 -6.00 19.07 12.32
CA TRP A 95 -4.54 19.20 12.32
C TRP A 95 -3.85 18.24 13.29
N PHE A 96 -4.48 17.93 14.40
CA PHE A 96 -3.96 16.94 15.34
C PHE A 96 -3.98 15.56 14.71
N TRP A 97 -5.09 15.17 14.08
CA TRP A 97 -5.19 13.89 13.37
C TRP A 97 -4.27 13.82 12.15
N PHE A 98 -4.10 14.94 11.44
CA PHE A 98 -3.13 15.04 10.34
C PHE A 98 -1.70 14.76 10.85
N ALA A 99 -1.28 15.39 11.95
CA ALA A 99 0.03 15.18 12.56
C ALA A 99 0.21 13.72 13.02
N LEU A 100 -0.78 13.13 13.68
CA LEU A 100 -0.73 11.73 14.11
C LEU A 100 -0.58 10.78 12.91
N ARG A 101 -1.25 11.04 11.79
CA ARG A 101 -1.10 10.24 10.56
C ARG A 101 0.29 10.37 9.95
N VAL A 102 0.89 11.57 9.97
CA VAL A 102 2.29 11.75 9.54
C VAL A 102 3.21 10.90 10.42
N LEU A 103 3.03 10.94 11.75
CA LEU A 103 3.82 10.14 12.69
C LEU A 103 3.64 8.63 12.46
N ILE A 104 2.42 8.18 12.21
CA ILE A 104 2.14 6.79 11.86
C ILE A 104 2.85 6.42 10.55
N GLY A 105 2.81 7.27 9.52
CA GLY A 105 3.53 7.04 8.28
C GLY A 105 5.04 6.87 8.47
N ILE A 106 5.64 7.69 9.33
CA ILE A 106 7.06 7.59 9.73
C ILE A 106 7.33 6.27 10.46
N GLY A 107 6.49 5.94 11.44
CA GLY A 107 6.63 4.73 12.26
C GLY A 107 6.46 3.45 11.45
N ASP A 108 5.42 3.38 10.66
CA ASP A 108 5.08 2.25 9.80
C ASP A 108 6.17 1.99 8.75
N HIS A 109 6.62 3.05 8.06
CA HIS A 109 7.69 2.90 7.07
C HIS A 109 8.98 2.41 7.71
N SER A 110 9.33 2.93 8.90
CA SER A 110 10.51 2.49 9.65
C SER A 110 10.43 1.01 10.03
N LEU A 111 9.28 0.58 10.52
CA LEU A 111 8.99 -0.81 10.87
C LEU A 111 9.08 -1.72 9.63
N HIS A 112 8.42 -1.35 8.54
CA HIS A 112 8.43 -2.12 7.31
C HIS A 112 9.81 -2.26 6.70
N PHE A 113 10.54 -1.15 6.57
CA PHE A 113 11.89 -1.14 6.02
C PHE A 113 12.83 -2.04 6.82
N ALA A 114 12.83 -1.91 8.14
CA ALA A 114 13.69 -2.71 9.01
C ALA A 114 13.30 -4.20 8.99
N THR A 115 12.00 -4.51 9.04
CA THR A 115 11.50 -5.89 9.07
C THR A 115 11.76 -6.61 7.75
N GLN A 116 11.45 -5.97 6.62
CA GLN A 116 11.67 -6.52 5.29
C GLN A 116 13.16 -6.76 5.04
N THR A 117 14.00 -5.78 5.38
CA THR A 117 15.45 -5.90 5.22
C THR A 117 16.02 -7.02 6.09
N TRP A 118 15.55 -7.14 7.34
CA TRP A 118 16.00 -8.22 8.23
C TRP A 118 15.60 -9.61 7.73
N ILE A 119 14.35 -9.78 7.29
CA ILE A 119 13.88 -11.05 6.72
C ILE A 119 14.71 -11.42 5.47
N THR A 120 14.95 -10.44 4.60
CA THR A 120 15.65 -10.65 3.32
C THR A 120 17.13 -10.98 3.52
N SER A 121 17.83 -10.24 4.39
CA SER A 121 19.26 -10.42 4.64
C SER A 121 19.57 -11.72 5.39
N SER A 122 18.68 -12.14 6.29
CA SER A 122 18.90 -13.34 7.11
C SER A 122 18.36 -14.63 6.52
N ALA A 123 17.67 -14.57 5.37
CA ALA A 123 17.12 -15.74 4.71
C ALA A 123 18.19 -16.44 3.85
N PRO A 124 18.33 -17.80 3.93
CA PRO A 124 19.09 -18.56 2.97
C PRO A 124 18.61 -18.28 1.54
N ALA A 125 19.50 -18.33 0.56
CA ALA A 125 19.21 -17.96 -0.83
C ALA A 125 18.03 -18.75 -1.41
N ASP A 126 17.92 -20.04 -1.09
CA ASP A 126 16.83 -20.94 -1.50
C ASP A 126 15.46 -20.63 -0.88
N LYS A 127 15.42 -19.91 0.27
CA LYS A 127 14.19 -19.58 1.01
C LYS A 127 13.82 -18.11 0.95
N ARG A 128 14.68 -17.25 0.38
CA ARG A 128 14.48 -15.80 0.36
C ARG A 128 13.18 -15.40 -0.33
N GLY A 129 12.91 -15.96 -1.52
CA GLY A 129 11.68 -15.67 -2.25
C GLY A 129 10.43 -16.09 -1.47
N ARG A 130 10.41 -17.30 -0.88
CA ARG A 130 9.31 -17.77 -0.03
C ARG A 130 9.07 -16.84 1.16
N ASN A 131 10.13 -16.39 1.83
CA ASN A 131 10.00 -15.54 3.01
C ASN A 131 9.45 -14.16 2.67
N ILE A 132 9.84 -13.58 1.53
CA ILE A 132 9.29 -12.31 1.03
C ILE A 132 7.81 -12.48 0.65
N SER A 133 7.44 -13.59 0.00
CA SER A 133 6.04 -13.87 -0.34
C SER A 133 5.17 -14.02 0.89
N LEU A 134 5.66 -14.71 1.93
CA LEU A 134 4.94 -14.82 3.21
C LEU A 134 4.81 -13.46 3.90
N TYR A 135 5.87 -12.64 3.89
CA TYR A 135 5.82 -11.27 4.37
C TYR A 135 4.69 -10.47 3.70
N GLY A 136 4.63 -10.48 2.37
CA GLY A 136 3.59 -9.79 1.61
C GLY A 136 2.18 -10.33 1.87
N LEU A 137 2.05 -11.67 1.97
CA LEU A 137 0.78 -12.33 2.28
C LEU A 137 0.23 -11.90 3.64
N PHE A 138 1.06 -11.92 4.69
CA PHE A 138 0.63 -11.56 6.04
C PHE A 138 0.32 -10.06 6.16
N PHE A 139 1.09 -9.20 5.48
CA PHE A 139 0.73 -7.79 5.34
C PHE A 139 -0.64 -7.63 4.70
N GLY A 140 -0.87 -8.31 3.56
CA GLY A 140 -2.14 -8.26 2.84
C GLY A 140 -3.34 -8.76 3.67
N ILE A 141 -3.18 -9.85 4.43
CA ILE A 141 -4.23 -10.35 5.34
C ILE A 141 -4.53 -9.32 6.42
N GLY A 142 -3.50 -8.73 7.02
CA GLY A 142 -3.67 -7.64 7.99
C GLY A 142 -4.42 -6.47 7.36
N PHE A 143 -3.96 -5.98 6.22
CA PHE A 143 -4.58 -4.86 5.51
C PHE A 143 -6.04 -5.13 5.14
N ALA A 144 -6.34 -6.33 4.64
CA ALA A 144 -7.70 -6.73 4.29
C ALA A 144 -8.65 -6.80 5.50
N SER A 145 -8.13 -7.14 6.68
CA SER A 145 -8.92 -7.21 7.92
C SER A 145 -9.12 -5.85 8.59
N GLY A 146 -8.29 -4.86 8.27
CA GLY A 146 -8.34 -3.51 8.86
C GLY A 146 -9.71 -2.83 8.75
N PRO A 147 -10.32 -2.73 7.56
CA PRO A 147 -11.60 -2.08 7.37
C PRO A 147 -12.74 -2.67 8.21
N LEU A 148 -12.64 -3.95 8.62
CA LEU A 148 -13.63 -4.61 9.47
C LEU A 148 -13.73 -4.00 10.89
N MET A 149 -12.76 -3.18 11.30
CA MET A 149 -12.84 -2.41 12.54
C MET A 149 -13.66 -1.13 12.41
N THR A 150 -13.86 -0.62 11.20
CA THR A 150 -14.57 0.65 10.97
C THR A 150 -16.00 0.66 11.54
N PRO A 151 -16.82 -0.42 11.48
CA PRO A 151 -18.15 -0.43 12.07
C PRO A 151 -18.18 -0.19 13.57
N LEU A 152 -17.11 -0.43 14.31
CA LEU A 152 -17.02 -0.14 15.75
C LEU A 152 -17.25 1.36 16.06
N VAL A 153 -17.06 2.24 15.07
CA VAL A 153 -17.38 3.67 15.20
C VAL A 153 -18.85 3.93 15.51
N ASN A 154 -19.75 3.01 15.17
CA ASN A 154 -21.17 3.12 15.47
C ASN A 154 -21.48 2.83 16.97
N VAL A 155 -20.56 2.14 17.66
CA VAL A 155 -20.66 1.87 19.10
C VAL A 155 -20.00 3.00 19.88
N ASN A 156 -18.75 3.32 19.52
CA ASN A 156 -17.97 4.43 20.08
C ASN A 156 -16.87 4.82 19.12
N GLN A 157 -16.73 6.11 18.83
CA GLN A 157 -15.77 6.66 17.89
C GLN A 157 -14.30 6.38 18.26
N SER A 158 -14.00 6.29 19.55
CA SER A 158 -12.66 5.99 20.06
C SER A 158 -12.29 4.51 20.02
N LEU A 159 -13.31 3.64 20.00
CA LEU A 159 -13.12 2.19 20.17
C LEU A 159 -12.21 1.56 19.11
N PRO A 160 -12.34 1.86 17.80
CA PRO A 160 -11.44 1.31 16.78
C PRO A 160 -9.96 1.65 17.04
N PHE A 161 -9.68 2.87 17.45
CA PHE A 161 -8.31 3.32 17.73
C PHE A 161 -7.71 2.61 18.94
N ILE A 162 -8.49 2.49 20.03
CA ILE A 162 -8.06 1.83 21.27
C ILE A 162 -7.80 0.34 21.02
N VAL A 163 -8.75 -0.35 20.37
CA VAL A 163 -8.60 -1.77 20.04
C VAL A 163 -7.39 -2.01 19.17
N SER A 164 -7.20 -1.19 18.14
CA SER A 164 -6.04 -1.32 17.24
C SER A 164 -4.73 -1.01 17.94
N SER A 165 -4.67 0.00 18.80
CA SER A 165 -3.49 0.31 19.61
C SER A 165 -3.11 -0.88 20.52
N ILE A 166 -4.08 -1.52 21.16
CA ILE A 166 -3.87 -2.70 22.01
C ILE A 166 -3.36 -3.88 21.18
N LEU A 167 -3.97 -4.16 20.03
CA LEU A 167 -3.54 -5.25 19.15
C LEU A 167 -2.12 -5.02 18.64
N CYS A 168 -1.80 -3.77 18.22
CA CYS A 168 -0.45 -3.40 17.81
C CYS A 168 0.54 -3.57 18.98
N PHE A 169 0.17 -3.18 20.19
CA PHE A 169 1.00 -3.32 21.39
C PHE A 169 1.30 -4.79 21.71
N ILE A 170 0.29 -5.66 21.66
CA ILE A 170 0.44 -7.10 21.91
C ILE A 170 1.47 -7.70 20.94
N GLY A 171 1.35 -7.39 19.65
CA GLY A 171 2.34 -7.89 18.67
C GLY A 171 3.73 -7.27 18.83
N TRP A 172 3.78 -5.98 19.14
CA TRP A 172 5.03 -5.25 19.31
C TRP A 172 5.85 -5.73 20.50
N ILE A 173 5.23 -6.18 21.59
CA ILE A 173 5.94 -6.66 22.80
C ILE A 173 6.81 -7.90 22.50
N PHE A 174 6.43 -8.71 21.51
CA PHE A 174 7.23 -9.89 21.11
C PHE A 174 8.55 -9.50 20.45
N VAL A 175 8.72 -8.27 19.94
CA VAL A 175 9.99 -7.78 19.39
C VAL A 175 11.09 -7.78 20.45
N PHE A 176 10.74 -7.52 21.71
CA PHE A 176 11.71 -7.49 22.80
C PHE A 176 12.40 -8.84 23.04
N MET A 177 11.76 -9.95 22.64
CA MET A 177 12.35 -11.29 22.72
C MET A 177 13.44 -11.52 21.66
N LEU A 178 13.52 -10.67 20.63
CA LEU A 178 14.51 -10.82 19.56
C LEU A 178 15.87 -10.27 20.01
N LYS A 179 16.96 -10.92 19.58
CA LYS A 179 18.30 -10.36 19.67
C LYS A 179 18.51 -9.35 18.55
N ASN A 180 19.15 -8.22 18.87
CA ASN A 180 19.45 -7.22 17.85
C ASN A 180 20.56 -7.74 16.90
N GLU A 181 20.36 -7.52 15.61
CA GLU A 181 21.33 -7.75 14.55
C GLU A 181 21.52 -6.45 13.76
N ARG A 182 22.63 -6.32 13.07
CA ARG A 182 22.95 -5.18 12.20
C ARG A 182 23.14 -5.66 10.78
N PRO A 183 22.78 -4.85 9.75
CA PRO A 183 23.11 -5.18 8.38
C PRO A 183 24.63 -5.27 8.19
N GLU A 184 25.07 -6.19 7.33
CA GLU A 184 26.45 -6.24 6.89
C GLU A 184 26.86 -4.92 6.22
N GLN A 185 28.07 -4.45 6.52
CA GLN A 185 28.60 -3.21 5.96
C GLN A 185 28.96 -3.42 4.49
N GLU A 186 28.07 -3.08 3.58
CA GLU A 186 28.50 -2.86 2.18
C GLU A 186 29.21 -1.51 2.08
N ALA A 187 30.42 -1.55 1.54
CA ALA A 187 31.20 -0.34 1.27
C ALA A 187 30.56 0.49 0.16
N GLY A 188 30.06 1.66 0.50
CA GLY A 188 29.60 2.64 -0.48
C GLY A 188 28.32 3.36 -0.07
N ILE A 189 28.45 4.44 0.69
CA ILE A 189 27.35 5.43 0.82
C ILE A 189 27.28 6.14 -0.53
N ASN A 190 26.28 5.79 -1.32
CA ASN A 190 25.95 6.58 -2.51
C ASN A 190 25.60 8.01 -2.08
N SER A 191 26.35 9.00 -2.54
CA SER A 191 26.03 10.40 -2.31
C SER A 191 24.61 10.69 -2.84
N PHE A 192 23.84 11.52 -2.15
CA PHE A 192 22.50 11.95 -2.58
C PHE A 192 22.46 12.40 -4.05
N LEU A 193 23.50 13.11 -4.50
CA LEU A 193 23.64 13.52 -5.90
C LEU A 193 23.82 12.34 -6.86
N SER A 194 24.49 11.28 -6.45
CA SER A 194 24.64 10.06 -7.26
C SER A 194 23.30 9.33 -7.41
N THR A 195 22.49 9.31 -6.37
CA THR A 195 21.14 8.73 -6.39
C THR A 195 20.22 9.47 -7.35
N ILE A 196 20.23 10.81 -7.34
CA ILE A 196 19.46 11.62 -8.30
C ILE A 196 19.90 11.35 -9.76
N LYS A 197 21.21 11.21 -10.01
CA LYS A 197 21.70 10.85 -11.35
C LYS A 197 21.22 9.45 -11.77
N GLN A 198 21.17 8.49 -10.85
CA GLN A 198 20.66 7.16 -11.12
C GLN A 198 19.14 7.18 -11.38
N PHE A 199 18.37 7.98 -10.66
CA PHE A 199 16.93 8.19 -10.92
C PHE A 199 16.71 8.74 -12.34
N LYS A 200 17.45 9.77 -12.73
CA LYS A 200 17.34 10.34 -14.09
C LYS A 200 17.68 9.33 -15.18
N LYS A 201 18.68 8.47 -14.95
CA LYS A 201 19.00 7.37 -15.86
C LYS A 201 17.88 6.33 -15.90
N ALA A 202 17.39 5.87 -14.75
CA ALA A 202 16.32 4.87 -14.69
C ALA A 202 15.04 5.35 -15.39
N LEU A 203 14.63 6.60 -15.19
CA LEU A 203 13.49 7.21 -15.88
C LEU A 203 13.74 7.25 -17.42
N LYS A 204 14.93 7.54 -17.87
CA LYS A 204 15.28 7.54 -19.32
C LYS A 204 15.17 6.13 -19.93
N TYR A 205 15.51 5.08 -19.17
CA TYR A 205 15.42 3.71 -19.67
C TYR A 205 13.98 3.22 -19.80
N GLY A 206 13.10 3.53 -18.81
CA GLY A 206 11.78 2.96 -18.81
C GLY A 206 10.80 3.66 -17.85
N TRP A 207 10.53 4.96 -18.08
CA TRP A 207 9.59 5.72 -17.24
C TRP A 207 8.20 5.09 -17.14
N VAL A 208 7.77 4.40 -18.18
CA VAL A 208 6.46 3.70 -18.23
C VAL A 208 6.36 2.61 -17.17
N ALA A 209 7.49 2.01 -16.75
CA ALA A 209 7.50 0.97 -15.73
C ALA A 209 7.12 1.46 -14.33
N PHE A 210 7.15 2.78 -14.09
CA PHE A 210 6.76 3.38 -12.81
C PHE A 210 5.28 3.74 -12.73
N LEU A 211 4.56 3.69 -13.86
CA LEU A 211 3.12 3.99 -13.91
C LEU A 211 2.25 2.94 -13.21
N PRO A 212 2.51 1.62 -13.32
CA PRO A 212 1.74 0.63 -12.56
C PRO A 212 1.82 0.81 -11.03
N PRO A 213 2.99 1.05 -10.41
CA PRO A 213 3.07 1.45 -9.01
C PRO A 213 2.25 2.70 -8.68
N PHE A 214 2.32 3.75 -9.51
CA PHE A 214 1.49 4.94 -9.35
C PHE A 214 -0.01 4.61 -9.41
N SER A 215 -0.41 3.83 -10.42
CA SER A 215 -1.80 3.38 -10.59
C SER A 215 -2.34 2.67 -9.36
N TYR A 216 -1.56 1.74 -8.80
CA TYR A 216 -1.98 0.98 -7.63
C TYR A 216 -2.08 1.86 -6.39
N GLY A 217 -1.13 2.76 -6.16
CA GLY A 217 -1.19 3.72 -5.07
C GLY A 217 -2.40 4.65 -5.18
N PHE A 218 -2.69 5.16 -6.38
CA PHE A 218 -3.88 5.97 -6.64
C PHE A 218 -5.17 5.19 -6.35
N LEU A 219 -5.28 3.97 -6.88
CA LEU A 219 -6.45 3.12 -6.72
C LEU A 219 -6.70 2.77 -5.24
N GLU A 220 -5.68 2.24 -4.56
CA GLU A 220 -5.76 1.80 -3.17
C GLU A 220 -6.18 2.95 -2.25
N SER A 221 -5.51 4.10 -2.39
CA SER A 221 -5.80 5.26 -1.54
C SER A 221 -7.13 5.94 -1.88
N SER A 222 -7.57 5.92 -3.14
CA SER A 222 -8.90 6.40 -3.54
C SER A 222 -9.99 5.51 -2.96
N LEU A 223 -9.84 4.17 -3.05
CA LEU A 223 -10.80 3.23 -2.50
C LEU A 223 -10.87 3.30 -0.96
N ASN A 224 -9.75 3.41 -0.27
CA ASN A 224 -9.76 3.43 1.19
C ASN A 224 -10.01 4.84 1.78
N GLY A 225 -9.62 5.91 1.07
CA GLY A 225 -9.72 7.29 1.59
C GLY A 225 -10.93 8.08 1.08
N SER A 226 -11.36 7.90 -0.17
CA SER A 226 -12.44 8.70 -0.76
C SER A 226 -13.72 7.91 -0.98
N PHE A 227 -13.65 6.64 -1.37
CA PHE A 227 -14.85 5.82 -1.59
C PHE A 227 -15.75 5.71 -0.33
N PRO A 228 -15.25 5.60 0.93
CA PRO A 228 -16.13 5.61 2.10
C PRO A 228 -16.99 6.88 2.21
N VAL A 229 -16.42 8.03 1.86
CA VAL A 229 -17.14 9.32 1.83
C VAL A 229 -18.27 9.29 0.79
N TYR A 230 -17.93 8.83 -0.44
CA TYR A 230 -18.91 8.69 -1.51
C TYR A 230 -20.03 7.71 -1.15
N ALA A 231 -19.65 6.54 -0.63
CA ALA A 231 -20.59 5.48 -0.27
C ALA A 231 -21.58 5.92 0.82
N LEU A 232 -21.12 6.65 1.85
CA LEU A 232 -22.02 7.20 2.89
C LEU A 232 -23.02 8.20 2.31
N ARG A 233 -22.64 8.99 1.29
CA ARG A 233 -23.55 9.91 0.59
C ARG A 233 -24.57 9.20 -0.31
N MET A 234 -24.25 7.96 -0.69
CA MET A 234 -25.18 7.04 -1.40
C MET A 234 -26.01 6.18 -0.41
N ASP A 235 -26.07 6.55 0.87
CA ASP A 235 -26.79 5.84 1.93
C ASP A 235 -26.30 4.39 2.17
N ILE A 236 -25.08 4.06 1.73
CA ILE A 236 -24.44 2.77 2.02
C ILE A 236 -23.89 2.84 3.44
N ASN A 237 -24.36 1.94 4.32
CA ASN A 237 -23.93 1.93 5.71
C ASN A 237 -22.45 1.54 5.87
N VAL A 238 -21.86 1.94 7.02
CA VAL A 238 -20.42 1.73 7.33
C VAL A 238 -20.01 0.26 7.27
N THR A 239 -20.87 -0.66 7.69
CA THR A 239 -20.58 -2.10 7.67
C THR A 239 -20.43 -2.59 6.23
N ASN A 240 -21.34 -2.19 5.36
CA ASN A 240 -21.28 -2.55 3.93
C ASN A 240 -20.03 -1.96 3.27
N VAL A 241 -19.68 -0.70 3.54
CA VAL A 241 -18.42 -0.08 3.06
C VAL A 241 -17.22 -0.92 3.47
N SER A 242 -17.17 -1.34 4.74
CA SER A 242 -16.06 -2.16 5.25
C SER A 242 -15.97 -3.51 4.55
N MET A 243 -17.12 -4.17 4.30
CA MET A 243 -17.15 -5.43 3.55
C MET A 243 -16.68 -5.29 2.11
N LEU A 244 -17.05 -4.19 1.42
CA LEU A 244 -16.61 -3.92 0.06
C LEU A 244 -15.09 -3.76 -0.01
N LEU A 245 -14.50 -2.97 0.88
CA LEU A 245 -13.05 -2.77 0.94
C LEU A 245 -12.31 -4.08 1.27
N THR A 246 -12.83 -4.85 2.21
CA THR A 246 -12.29 -6.18 2.55
C THR A 246 -12.39 -7.15 1.36
N ALA A 247 -13.50 -7.13 0.61
CA ALA A 247 -13.67 -7.96 -0.59
C ALA A 247 -12.63 -7.62 -1.66
N PHE A 248 -12.37 -6.34 -1.90
CA PHE A 248 -11.33 -5.90 -2.83
C PHE A 248 -9.93 -6.42 -2.40
N ALA A 249 -9.57 -6.23 -1.15
CA ALA A 249 -8.29 -6.67 -0.62
C ALA A 249 -8.15 -8.21 -0.63
N ALA A 250 -9.21 -8.95 -0.29
CA ALA A 250 -9.24 -10.41 -0.37
C ALA A 250 -9.06 -10.90 -1.82
N GLY A 251 -9.75 -10.25 -2.77
CA GLY A 251 -9.59 -10.53 -4.21
C GLY A 251 -8.15 -10.39 -4.66
N SER A 252 -7.45 -9.33 -4.23
CA SER A 252 -6.06 -9.09 -4.59
C SER A 252 -5.11 -10.18 -4.08
N ILE A 253 -5.36 -10.72 -2.89
CA ILE A 253 -4.58 -11.81 -2.31
C ILE A 253 -4.75 -13.10 -3.12
N ILE A 254 -5.99 -13.44 -3.50
CA ILE A 254 -6.32 -14.70 -4.20
C ILE A 254 -5.55 -14.82 -5.52
N THR A 255 -5.42 -13.74 -6.27
CA THR A 255 -4.87 -13.77 -7.63
C THR A 255 -3.42 -13.29 -7.73
N SER A 256 -2.81 -12.84 -6.65
CA SER A 256 -1.44 -12.31 -6.66
C SER A 256 -0.43 -13.30 -7.25
N LEU A 257 -0.47 -14.56 -6.84
CA LEU A 257 0.43 -15.60 -7.36
C LEU A 257 0.08 -16.04 -8.79
N PRO A 258 -1.18 -16.38 -9.15
CA PRO A 258 -1.57 -16.69 -10.51
C PRO A 258 -1.20 -15.61 -11.54
N LEU A 259 -1.43 -14.34 -11.23
CA LEU A 259 -1.11 -13.24 -12.13
C LEU A 259 0.41 -13.06 -12.30
N GLY A 260 1.19 -13.30 -11.25
CA GLY A 260 2.65 -13.34 -11.35
C GLY A 260 3.12 -14.39 -12.35
N ILE A 261 2.64 -15.64 -12.22
CA ILE A 261 2.98 -16.76 -13.14
C ILE A 261 2.53 -16.46 -14.58
N LEU A 262 1.31 -15.93 -14.75
CA LEU A 262 0.81 -15.53 -16.07
C LEU A 262 1.69 -14.45 -16.71
N SER A 263 2.18 -13.49 -15.92
CA SER A 263 3.03 -12.41 -16.41
C SER A 263 4.41 -12.91 -16.87
N ASP A 264 4.95 -13.94 -16.21
CA ASP A 264 6.19 -14.57 -16.63
C ASP A 264 6.02 -15.31 -17.96
N LYS A 265 4.84 -15.94 -18.18
CA LYS A 265 4.55 -16.73 -19.39
C LYS A 265 4.16 -15.88 -20.60
N TYR A 266 3.33 -14.85 -20.42
CA TYR A 266 2.75 -14.06 -21.53
C TYR A 266 3.42 -12.68 -21.71
N GLY A 267 4.40 -12.36 -20.88
CA GLY A 267 5.11 -11.09 -20.86
C GLY A 267 4.43 -10.05 -19.97
N ARG A 268 5.23 -9.40 -19.13
CA ARG A 268 4.76 -8.49 -18.07
C ARG A 268 3.98 -7.30 -18.61
N ARG A 269 4.44 -6.70 -19.72
CA ARG A 269 3.73 -5.60 -20.39
C ARG A 269 2.31 -5.99 -20.78
N ASN A 270 2.14 -7.16 -21.42
CA ASN A 270 0.85 -7.61 -21.93
C ASN A 270 -0.13 -7.86 -20.77
N ILE A 271 0.33 -8.52 -19.71
CA ILE A 271 -0.53 -8.76 -18.53
C ILE A 271 -0.87 -7.46 -17.83
N LEU A 272 0.09 -6.54 -17.62
CA LEU A 272 -0.19 -5.22 -17.04
C LEU A 272 -1.25 -4.44 -17.83
N MET A 273 -1.10 -4.38 -19.15
CA MET A 273 -2.06 -3.75 -20.02
C MET A 273 -3.45 -4.39 -19.89
N SER A 274 -3.51 -5.73 -19.91
CA SER A 274 -4.76 -6.49 -19.80
C SER A 274 -5.46 -6.26 -18.46
N ILE A 275 -4.73 -6.33 -17.34
CA ILE A 275 -5.35 -6.13 -16.02
C ILE A 275 -5.84 -4.69 -15.81
N LEU A 276 -5.13 -3.69 -16.31
CA LEU A 276 -5.58 -2.30 -16.24
C LEU A 276 -6.83 -2.07 -17.11
N PHE A 277 -6.87 -2.67 -18.30
CA PHE A 277 -8.06 -2.59 -19.18
C PHE A 277 -9.26 -3.34 -18.60
N LEU A 278 -9.05 -4.56 -18.08
CA LEU A 278 -10.12 -5.31 -17.40
C LEU A 278 -10.58 -4.60 -16.12
N GLY A 279 -9.65 -3.96 -15.39
CA GLY A 279 -9.95 -3.11 -14.25
C GLY A 279 -10.83 -1.92 -14.64
N PHE A 280 -10.52 -1.25 -15.78
CA PHE A 280 -11.39 -0.22 -16.34
C PHE A 280 -12.81 -0.75 -16.58
N ILE A 281 -12.95 -1.92 -17.21
CA ILE A 281 -14.26 -2.54 -17.45
C ILE A 281 -14.98 -2.83 -16.13
N SER A 282 -14.27 -3.41 -15.16
CA SER A 282 -14.84 -3.77 -13.86
C SER A 282 -15.33 -2.56 -13.07
N PHE A 283 -14.52 -1.48 -12.97
CA PHE A 283 -14.97 -0.26 -12.28
C PHE A 283 -16.01 0.53 -13.09
N THR A 284 -16.05 0.39 -14.41
CA THR A 284 -17.16 0.90 -15.22
C THR A 284 -18.45 0.14 -14.93
N ALA A 285 -18.39 -1.17 -14.73
CA ALA A 285 -19.55 -1.96 -14.30
C ALA A 285 -20.04 -1.55 -12.91
N ALA A 286 -19.13 -1.12 -11.98
CA ALA A 286 -19.52 -0.60 -10.69
C ALA A 286 -20.50 0.59 -10.78
N ILE A 287 -20.36 1.45 -11.80
CA ILE A 287 -21.24 2.62 -12.04
C ILE A 287 -22.69 2.18 -12.17
N PHE A 288 -22.96 1.07 -12.85
CA PHE A 288 -24.31 0.56 -13.08
C PHE A 288 -24.85 -0.26 -11.89
N LEU A 289 -23.98 -0.68 -11.00
CA LEU A 289 -24.30 -1.57 -9.87
C LEU A 289 -24.22 -0.85 -8.51
N GLU A 290 -24.00 0.47 -8.50
CA GLU A 290 -23.75 1.23 -7.27
C GLU A 290 -24.92 1.23 -6.27
N HIS A 291 -26.15 0.99 -6.77
CA HIS A 291 -27.35 0.86 -5.93
C HIS A 291 -27.58 -0.57 -5.41
N SER A 292 -26.74 -1.55 -5.80
CA SER A 292 -26.84 -2.95 -5.37
C SER A 292 -25.63 -3.34 -4.53
N PHE A 293 -25.83 -3.60 -3.23
CA PHE A 293 -24.75 -4.06 -2.37
C PHE A 293 -24.10 -5.35 -2.91
N ILE A 294 -24.89 -6.33 -3.33
CA ILE A 294 -24.36 -7.59 -3.87
C ILE A 294 -23.59 -7.32 -5.18
N GLY A 295 -24.13 -6.45 -6.05
CA GLY A 295 -23.44 -6.06 -7.28
C GLY A 295 -22.09 -5.41 -7.00
N LEU A 296 -22.02 -4.43 -6.10
CA LEU A 296 -20.78 -3.80 -5.69
C LEU A 296 -19.82 -4.80 -5.04
N PHE A 297 -20.32 -5.70 -4.17
CA PHE A 297 -19.47 -6.69 -3.51
C PHE A 297 -18.76 -7.60 -4.52
N VAL A 298 -19.50 -8.11 -5.49
CA VAL A 298 -18.95 -8.94 -6.57
C VAL A 298 -17.95 -8.15 -7.42
N VAL A 299 -18.28 -6.91 -7.78
CA VAL A 299 -17.38 -6.05 -8.54
C VAL A 299 -16.09 -5.74 -7.77
N PHE A 300 -16.17 -5.39 -6.48
CA PHE A 300 -14.98 -5.12 -5.67
C PHE A 300 -14.09 -6.34 -5.54
N LEU A 301 -14.67 -7.54 -5.30
CA LEU A 301 -13.92 -8.78 -5.26
C LEU A 301 -13.21 -9.06 -6.59
N ILE A 302 -13.94 -8.97 -7.71
CA ILE A 302 -13.39 -9.20 -9.06
C ILE A 302 -12.35 -8.13 -9.41
N SER A 303 -12.61 -6.86 -9.12
CA SER A 303 -11.64 -5.78 -9.33
C SER A 303 -10.36 -6.02 -8.54
N GLY A 304 -10.47 -6.44 -7.28
CA GLY A 304 -9.31 -6.84 -6.47
C GLY A 304 -8.53 -7.98 -7.12
N MET A 305 -9.23 -9.00 -7.61
CA MET A 305 -8.61 -10.14 -8.32
C MET A 305 -7.89 -9.70 -9.61
N ILE A 306 -8.41 -8.69 -10.32
CA ILE A 306 -7.83 -8.21 -11.58
C ILE A 306 -6.65 -7.27 -11.31
N VAL A 307 -6.86 -6.19 -10.54
CA VAL A 307 -5.87 -5.10 -10.43
C VAL A 307 -5.01 -5.15 -9.18
N GLY A 308 -5.30 -6.04 -8.23
CA GLY A 308 -4.59 -6.11 -6.94
C GLY A 308 -3.09 -6.39 -7.04
N SER A 309 -2.65 -7.04 -8.11
CA SER A 309 -1.23 -7.34 -8.35
C SER A 309 -0.49 -6.26 -9.15
N THR A 310 -1.13 -5.14 -9.49
CA THR A 310 -0.56 -4.09 -10.35
C THR A 310 0.77 -3.55 -9.82
N PHE A 311 0.90 -3.38 -8.51
CA PHE A 311 2.15 -2.91 -7.89
C PHE A 311 3.30 -3.90 -8.07
N SER A 312 3.10 -5.16 -7.73
CA SER A 312 4.13 -6.21 -7.81
C SER A 312 4.52 -6.51 -9.25
N LEU A 313 3.55 -6.54 -10.16
CA LEU A 313 3.80 -6.68 -11.60
C LEU A 313 4.54 -5.47 -12.18
N GLY A 314 4.26 -4.27 -11.68
CA GLY A 314 4.98 -3.04 -12.03
C GLY A 314 6.44 -3.10 -11.64
N ILE A 315 6.76 -3.55 -10.43
CA ILE A 315 8.15 -3.78 -9.99
C ILE A 315 8.83 -4.81 -10.90
N SER A 316 8.14 -5.91 -11.19
CA SER A 316 8.68 -6.95 -12.07
C SER A 316 8.94 -6.41 -13.49
N TYR A 317 8.02 -5.60 -14.02
CA TYR A 317 8.20 -4.96 -15.33
C TYR A 317 9.38 -3.98 -15.34
N MET A 318 9.54 -3.19 -14.28
CA MET A 318 10.69 -2.33 -14.09
C MET A 318 12.00 -3.12 -14.06
N THR A 319 12.03 -4.25 -13.35
CA THR A 319 13.22 -5.13 -13.24
C THR A 319 13.66 -5.67 -14.60
N ASP A 320 12.72 -5.98 -15.49
CA ASP A 320 13.03 -6.47 -16.85
C ASP A 320 13.54 -5.36 -17.76
N LEU A 321 13.17 -4.10 -17.53
CA LEU A 321 13.56 -2.97 -18.39
C LEU A 321 14.87 -2.31 -17.98
N LEU A 322 15.26 -2.39 -16.71
CA LEU A 322 16.41 -1.70 -16.18
C LEU A 322 17.66 -2.59 -16.12
N PRO A 323 18.86 -2.06 -16.43
CA PRO A 323 20.10 -2.75 -16.17
C PRO A 323 20.26 -3.05 -14.67
N LYS A 324 20.93 -4.17 -14.33
CA LYS A 324 21.14 -4.61 -12.94
C LYS A 324 21.71 -3.51 -12.03
N THR A 325 22.58 -2.65 -12.55
CA THR A 325 23.18 -1.53 -11.81
C THR A 325 22.19 -0.42 -11.42
N LEU A 326 21.03 -0.34 -12.08
CA LEU A 326 19.98 0.65 -11.81
C LEU A 326 18.80 0.08 -11.04
N LEU A 327 18.76 -1.22 -10.75
CA LEU A 327 17.64 -1.86 -10.02
C LEU A 327 17.39 -1.24 -8.63
N PRO A 328 18.42 -0.90 -7.82
CA PRO A 328 18.16 -0.24 -6.52
C PRO A 328 17.45 1.11 -6.69
N ALA A 329 17.89 1.92 -7.66
CA ALA A 329 17.25 3.20 -7.98
C ALA A 329 15.84 3.00 -8.55
N GLY A 330 15.63 1.96 -9.37
CA GLY A 330 14.32 1.59 -9.90
C GLY A 330 13.32 1.21 -8.80
N ASN A 331 13.74 0.41 -7.83
CA ASN A 331 12.89 0.03 -6.69
C ASN A 331 12.49 1.25 -5.85
N LEU A 332 13.42 2.16 -5.58
CA LEU A 332 13.10 3.42 -4.89
C LEU A 332 12.10 4.26 -5.68
N LEU A 333 12.27 4.38 -7.00
CA LEU A 333 11.33 5.08 -7.87
C LEU A 333 9.95 4.43 -7.87
N CYS A 334 9.83 3.10 -7.86
CA CYS A 334 8.54 2.42 -7.71
C CYS A 334 7.83 2.84 -6.41
N GLY A 335 8.55 2.91 -5.30
CA GLY A 335 8.01 3.39 -4.01
C GLY A 335 7.58 4.86 -4.06
N ILE A 336 8.38 5.73 -4.69
CA ILE A 336 8.05 7.15 -4.88
C ILE A 336 6.80 7.31 -5.74
N PHE A 337 6.71 6.62 -6.87
CA PHE A 337 5.54 6.70 -7.75
C PHE A 337 4.28 6.12 -7.09
N PHE A 338 4.40 5.04 -6.34
CA PHE A 338 3.31 4.53 -5.49
C PHE A 338 2.83 5.60 -4.52
N SER A 339 3.74 6.25 -3.78
CA SER A 339 3.40 7.31 -2.83
C SER A 339 2.78 8.53 -3.51
N LEU A 340 3.26 8.92 -4.70
CA LEU A 340 2.65 9.99 -5.49
C LEU A 340 1.22 9.64 -5.93
N GLY A 341 0.99 8.40 -6.35
CA GLY A 341 -0.35 7.89 -6.63
C GLY A 341 -1.24 7.96 -5.39
N SER A 342 -0.72 7.48 -4.26
CA SER A 342 -1.44 7.46 -2.98
C SER A 342 -1.73 8.84 -2.42
N LEU A 343 -0.91 9.83 -2.71
CA LEU A 343 -1.19 11.24 -2.39
C LEU A 343 -2.28 11.81 -3.30
N SER A 344 -2.21 11.55 -4.59
CA SER A 344 -3.12 12.14 -5.58
C SER A 344 -4.53 11.55 -5.52
N GLY A 345 -4.68 10.26 -5.21
CA GLY A 345 -5.95 9.56 -5.17
C GLY A 345 -6.99 10.24 -4.27
N PRO A 346 -6.73 10.37 -2.96
CA PRO A 346 -7.69 10.99 -2.04
C PRO A 346 -7.93 12.48 -2.30
N ILE A 347 -6.92 13.22 -2.78
CA ILE A 347 -7.08 14.64 -3.14
C ILE A 347 -8.04 14.77 -4.32
N ILE A 348 -7.77 14.05 -5.41
CA ILE A 348 -8.60 14.09 -6.62
C ILE A 348 -9.99 13.54 -6.30
N GLY A 349 -10.08 12.42 -5.57
CA GLY A 349 -11.34 11.84 -5.15
C GLY A 349 -12.18 12.79 -4.28
N GLY A 350 -11.56 13.43 -3.29
CA GLY A 350 -12.22 14.39 -2.41
C GLY A 350 -12.69 15.65 -3.15
N LEU A 351 -11.89 16.17 -4.09
CA LEU A 351 -12.29 17.30 -4.94
C LEU A 351 -13.45 16.92 -5.87
N PHE A 352 -13.38 15.74 -6.47
CA PHE A 352 -14.44 15.24 -7.33
C PHE A 352 -15.78 15.13 -6.58
N ILE A 353 -15.79 14.47 -5.42
CA ILE A 353 -16.99 14.31 -4.59
C ILE A 353 -17.56 15.66 -4.15
N LYS A 354 -16.70 16.69 -3.97
CA LYS A 354 -17.12 18.02 -3.57
C LYS A 354 -17.73 18.83 -4.71
N PHE A 355 -17.17 18.75 -5.92
CA PHE A 355 -17.51 19.67 -7.01
C PHE A 355 -18.30 19.03 -8.14
N VAL A 356 -18.34 17.71 -8.22
CA VAL A 356 -19.03 16.99 -9.30
C VAL A 356 -20.22 16.24 -8.70
N GLU A 357 -21.40 16.85 -8.83
CA GLU A 357 -22.66 16.28 -8.34
C GLU A 357 -23.25 15.30 -9.35
N ASN A 358 -23.97 14.30 -8.87
CA ASN A 358 -24.71 13.31 -9.69
C ASN A 358 -23.86 12.50 -10.68
N VAL A 359 -22.54 12.40 -10.44
CA VAL A 359 -21.64 11.57 -11.25
C VAL A 359 -20.96 10.54 -10.34
N SER A 360 -20.99 9.28 -10.78
CA SER A 360 -20.40 8.19 -10.01
C SER A 360 -18.90 8.39 -9.77
N PHE A 361 -18.46 8.18 -8.52
CA PHE A 361 -17.05 8.21 -8.11
C PHE A 361 -16.18 7.25 -8.95
N PHE A 362 -16.74 6.15 -9.41
CA PHE A 362 -16.01 5.14 -10.17
C PHE A 362 -15.49 5.63 -11.52
N TYR A 363 -16.03 6.73 -12.07
CA TYR A 363 -15.46 7.34 -13.29
C TYR A 363 -14.00 7.77 -13.13
N ILE A 364 -13.60 8.24 -11.94
CA ILE A 364 -12.19 8.64 -11.68
C ILE A 364 -11.27 7.44 -11.82
N ILE A 365 -11.66 6.34 -11.18
CA ILE A 365 -10.87 5.09 -11.17
C ILE A 365 -10.83 4.50 -12.58
N SER A 366 -12.00 4.40 -13.25
CA SER A 366 -12.11 3.85 -14.60
C SER A 366 -11.27 4.64 -15.61
N THR A 367 -11.39 5.96 -15.61
CA THR A 367 -10.61 6.81 -16.54
C THR A 367 -9.12 6.73 -16.31
N MET A 368 -8.68 6.69 -15.05
CA MET A 368 -7.27 6.52 -14.69
C MET A 368 -6.74 5.17 -15.21
N LEU A 369 -7.45 4.07 -14.97
CA LEU A 369 -7.03 2.73 -15.41
C LEU A 369 -6.99 2.62 -16.93
N LEU A 370 -7.98 3.18 -17.65
CA LEU A 370 -7.99 3.22 -19.11
C LEU A 370 -6.81 4.03 -19.65
N THR A 371 -6.60 5.23 -19.11
CA THR A 371 -5.50 6.11 -19.54
C THR A 371 -4.15 5.42 -19.40
N LEU A 372 -3.91 4.77 -18.26
CA LEU A 372 -2.65 4.07 -18.03
C LEU A 372 -2.51 2.80 -18.88
N SER A 373 -3.62 2.09 -19.14
CA SER A 373 -3.61 0.97 -20.09
C SER A 373 -3.19 1.42 -21.49
N ILE A 374 -3.75 2.55 -21.99
CA ILE A 374 -3.39 3.15 -23.27
C ILE A 374 -1.92 3.59 -23.28
N ILE A 375 -1.43 4.23 -22.23
CA ILE A 375 -0.02 4.66 -22.15
C ILE A 375 0.92 3.46 -22.18
N ILE A 376 0.62 2.38 -21.47
CA ILE A 376 1.43 1.16 -21.49
C ILE A 376 1.35 0.48 -22.88
N PHE A 377 0.19 0.52 -23.52
CA PHE A 377 0.03 0.01 -24.88
C PHE A 377 0.90 0.78 -25.88
N THR A 378 0.91 2.10 -25.82
CA THR A 378 1.61 2.95 -26.80
C THR A 378 3.10 3.06 -26.55
N PHE A 379 3.51 3.25 -25.30
CA PHE A 379 4.89 3.54 -24.92
C PHE A 379 5.62 2.40 -24.21
N GLY A 380 4.88 1.35 -23.81
CA GLY A 380 5.48 0.22 -23.10
C GLY A 380 6.39 -0.59 -24.00
N LYS A 381 7.63 -0.82 -23.55
CA LYS A 381 8.57 -1.71 -24.24
C LYS A 381 8.16 -3.16 -24.02
N LYS A 382 8.22 -3.98 -25.07
CA LYS A 382 8.06 -5.43 -24.94
C LYS A 382 9.23 -5.98 -24.12
N THR A 383 8.93 -6.77 -23.10
CA THR A 383 9.91 -7.57 -22.39
C THR A 383 10.06 -8.88 -23.17
N ASN A 384 11.28 -9.20 -23.60
CA ASN A 384 11.55 -10.50 -24.18
C ASN A 384 11.31 -11.57 -23.11
N LEU A 385 10.64 -12.64 -23.48
CA LEU A 385 10.43 -13.78 -22.61
C LEU A 385 11.81 -14.27 -22.16
N VAL A 386 12.01 -14.43 -20.86
CA VAL A 386 13.29 -14.83 -20.23
C VAL A 386 13.82 -16.18 -20.76
N PHE A 387 13.04 -16.91 -21.55
CA PHE A 387 13.38 -18.22 -22.11
C PHE A 387 14.30 -18.18 -23.34
N GLU A 388 14.52 -17.02 -23.99
CA GLU A 388 15.40 -16.93 -25.16
C GLU A 388 16.87 -16.61 -24.83
N GLN A 389 17.22 -16.33 -23.58
CA GLN A 389 18.60 -16.02 -23.18
C GLN A 389 19.34 -17.17 -22.47
N GLN A 390 18.76 -18.37 -22.39
CA GLN A 390 19.41 -19.57 -21.88
C GLN A 390 19.56 -20.69 -22.93
N SER A 391 19.28 -20.43 -24.17
CA SER A 391 19.64 -21.27 -25.33
C SER A 391 20.85 -20.62 -26.09
#